data_8d03eeaa99b849373531016bd7fc6d1c
#
_entry.id   8d03eeaa99b849373531016bd7fc6d1c
#
_cell.length_a   1.000
_cell.length_b   1.000
_cell.length_c   1.000
_cell.angle_alpha   90.00
_cell.angle_beta   90.00
_cell.angle_gamma   90.00
#
_symmetry.space_group_name_H-M   'P 1'
#
loop_
_entity.id
_entity.type
_entity.pdbx_description
1 polymer ?
#
loop_
_entity_poly.entity_id
_entity_poly.type
_entity_poly.pdbx_seq_one_letter_code
_entity_poly.pdbx_strand_id
1 'polypeptide(L)'
;MTSQKGLRYDGSIDKYPITEGEIYSLGNGSKITIADITLGLPEFSKNADCVFIDPAGSKGVLKAYYTKAEKQCPVDNFDEFVAHIKRCIEQINPDRLFVECFYRNKKQLVPMVESLFPHVKIYENTYYHKPDCKCWIIQGTKQAEDWGLQGMDEWDAVFKICKDVPFCSITDFFMGQGLVAQAAYDAGKVFYGSDMNRNRLAVAISKVAKRGGEWTVTK
;
A
#
# COMPACT_ATOMS: atom_id res chain seq x y z
N MET A 1 -5.04 9.45 -37.80
CA MET A 1 -4.06 9.50 -36.71
C MET A 1 -4.84 9.35 -35.39
N THR A 2 -4.97 8.11 -34.89
CA THR A 2 -5.58 7.81 -33.61
C THR A 2 -4.57 8.19 -32.51
N SER A 3 -4.90 9.21 -31.71
CA SER A 3 -4.10 9.58 -30.55
C SER A 3 -4.02 8.33 -29.63
N GLN A 4 -2.84 7.76 -29.46
CA GLN A 4 -2.55 6.84 -28.38
C GLN A 4 -2.76 7.60 -27.07
N LYS A 5 -3.96 7.52 -26.49
CA LYS A 5 -4.14 7.81 -25.07
C LYS A 5 -3.20 6.86 -24.35
N GLY A 6 -2.15 7.40 -23.69
CA GLY A 6 -1.12 6.64 -23.02
C GLY A 6 -1.75 5.50 -22.21
N LEU A 7 -1.24 4.28 -22.42
CA LEU A 7 -1.72 3.08 -21.73
C LEU A 7 -1.64 3.35 -20.22
N ARG A 8 -2.79 3.34 -19.57
CA ARG A 8 -2.96 3.70 -18.15
C ARG A 8 -2.09 2.87 -17.21
N TYR A 9 -1.57 1.73 -17.66
CA TYR A 9 -0.76 0.76 -16.93
C TYR A 9 0.49 0.34 -17.72
N ASP A 10 1.03 1.20 -18.59
CA ASP A 10 2.28 1.05 -19.35
C ASP A 10 2.44 -0.28 -20.14
N GLY A 11 1.38 -1.09 -20.26
CA GLY A 11 1.42 -2.39 -20.94
C GLY A 11 2.16 -3.49 -20.17
N SER A 12 2.52 -3.26 -18.91
CA SER A 12 3.28 -4.26 -18.11
C SER A 12 2.57 -5.61 -18.00
N ILE A 13 1.24 -5.67 -18.08
CA ILE A 13 0.48 -6.92 -18.00
C ILE A 13 0.82 -7.92 -19.13
N ASP A 14 1.22 -7.43 -20.31
CA ASP A 14 1.58 -8.28 -21.43
C ASP A 14 2.92 -9.00 -21.18
N LYS A 15 3.82 -8.35 -20.43
CA LYS A 15 5.14 -8.89 -20.06
C LYS A 15 5.09 -9.69 -18.75
N TYR A 16 4.25 -9.27 -17.83
CA TYR A 16 4.11 -9.84 -16.49
C TYR A 16 2.65 -10.27 -16.29
N PRO A 17 2.21 -11.40 -16.87
CA PRO A 17 0.85 -11.87 -16.75
C PRO A 17 0.52 -12.21 -15.29
N ILE A 18 -0.62 -11.72 -14.82
CA ILE A 18 -1.09 -11.89 -13.45
C ILE A 18 -2.37 -12.72 -13.43
N THR A 19 -2.36 -13.80 -12.68
CA THR A 19 -3.48 -14.72 -12.48
C THR A 19 -3.98 -14.64 -11.03
N GLU A 20 -5.28 -14.65 -10.82
CA GLU A 20 -5.87 -14.70 -9.48
C GLU A 20 -5.54 -16.03 -8.80
N GLY A 21 -5.19 -15.99 -7.52
CA GLY A 21 -4.77 -17.16 -6.73
C GLY A 21 -3.26 -17.50 -6.80
N GLU A 22 -2.50 -16.85 -7.67
CA GLU A 22 -1.06 -17.02 -7.72
C GLU A 22 -0.33 -16.03 -6.79
N ILE A 23 0.83 -16.45 -6.28
CA ILE A 23 1.76 -15.63 -5.50
C ILE A 23 2.98 -15.34 -6.36
N TYR A 24 3.36 -14.06 -6.44
CA TYR A 24 4.51 -13.60 -7.19
C TYR A 24 5.63 -13.23 -6.22
N SER A 25 6.75 -13.93 -6.28
CA SER A 25 7.98 -13.57 -5.58
C SER A 25 8.73 -12.49 -6.36
N LEU A 26 9.23 -11.47 -5.67
CA LEU A 26 10.02 -10.38 -6.28
C LEU A 26 11.51 -10.49 -5.94
N GLY A 27 11.98 -11.67 -5.53
CA GLY A 27 13.31 -11.86 -4.94
C GLY A 27 13.36 -11.46 -3.47
N ASN A 28 14.48 -11.58 -2.82
CA ASN A 28 14.77 -11.23 -1.41
C ASN A 28 13.71 -11.66 -0.36
N GLY A 29 12.81 -12.59 -0.69
CA GLY A 29 11.69 -13.00 0.17
C GLY A 29 10.40 -12.19 0.00
N SER A 30 10.40 -11.14 -0.83
CA SER A 30 9.21 -10.33 -1.10
C SER A 30 8.16 -11.09 -1.91
N LYS A 31 6.87 -10.88 -1.57
CA LYS A 31 5.74 -11.57 -2.20
C LYS A 31 4.59 -10.61 -2.46
N ILE A 32 3.93 -10.78 -3.60
CA ILE A 32 2.70 -10.04 -3.92
C ILE A 32 1.64 -10.98 -4.51
N THR A 33 0.36 -10.63 -4.37
CA THR A 33 -0.76 -11.38 -4.94
C THR A 33 -1.97 -10.48 -5.19
N ILE A 34 -2.94 -10.97 -5.98
CA ILE A 34 -4.26 -10.36 -6.04
C ILE A 34 -5.02 -10.71 -4.77
N ALA A 35 -5.45 -9.70 -4.00
CA ALA A 35 -6.33 -9.91 -2.86
C ALA A 35 -7.28 -8.73 -2.65
N ASP A 36 -8.44 -9.05 -2.08
CA ASP A 36 -9.42 -8.10 -1.59
C ASP A 36 -9.46 -8.22 -0.06
N ILE A 37 -9.11 -7.16 0.64
CA ILE A 37 -9.04 -7.15 2.11
C ILE A 37 -10.37 -7.40 2.80
N THR A 38 -11.49 -7.23 2.09
CA THR A 38 -12.82 -7.54 2.62
C THR A 38 -13.05 -9.05 2.77
N LEU A 39 -12.28 -9.85 2.02
CA LEU A 39 -12.26 -11.31 2.08
C LEU A 39 -11.13 -11.85 3.00
N GLY A 40 -10.18 -11.01 3.39
CA GLY A 40 -9.06 -11.35 4.27
C GLY A 40 -7.70 -10.98 3.68
N LEU A 41 -6.66 -11.14 4.50
CA LEU A 41 -5.27 -10.90 4.11
C LEU A 41 -4.62 -12.16 3.55
N PRO A 42 -3.70 -12.03 2.57
CA PRO A 42 -2.79 -13.11 2.23
C PRO A 42 -1.98 -13.53 3.46
N GLU A 43 -1.80 -14.85 3.67
CA GLU A 43 -1.17 -15.39 4.88
C GLU A 43 0.25 -14.83 5.09
N PHE A 44 1.01 -14.66 4.01
CA PHE A 44 2.37 -14.13 4.09
C PHE A 44 2.42 -12.67 4.58
N SER A 45 1.37 -11.87 4.39
CA SER A 45 1.30 -10.48 4.85
C SER A 45 1.23 -10.35 6.37
N LYS A 46 0.78 -11.40 7.06
CA LYS A 46 0.69 -11.42 8.54
C LYS A 46 2.05 -11.49 9.24
N ASN A 47 3.12 -11.78 8.50
CA ASN A 47 4.47 -11.85 9.04
C ASN A 47 5.22 -10.52 9.02
N ALA A 48 4.57 -9.43 8.60
CA ALA A 48 5.20 -8.12 8.53
C ALA A 48 5.28 -7.46 9.92
N ASP A 49 6.42 -6.85 10.22
CA ASP A 49 6.65 -6.05 11.43
C ASP A 49 6.35 -4.55 11.24
N CYS A 50 6.13 -4.13 10.00
CA CYS A 50 5.68 -2.78 9.62
C CYS A 50 4.53 -2.84 8.62
N VAL A 51 3.62 -1.87 8.69
CA VAL A 51 2.53 -1.70 7.72
C VAL A 51 2.58 -0.29 7.15
N PHE A 52 2.49 -0.16 5.83
CA PHE A 52 2.17 1.09 5.15
C PHE A 52 0.92 0.88 4.31
N ILE A 53 -0.03 1.82 4.34
CA ILE A 53 -1.23 1.77 3.52
C ILE A 53 -1.64 3.14 3.00
N ASP A 54 -2.10 3.17 1.74
CA ASP A 54 -2.80 4.31 1.11
C ASP A 54 -4.22 3.86 0.68
N PRO A 55 -5.19 3.85 1.60
CA PRO A 55 -6.54 3.41 1.31
C PRO A 55 -7.32 4.43 0.47
N ALA A 56 -8.38 3.98 -0.18
CA ALA A 56 -9.29 4.85 -0.91
C ALA A 56 -9.75 6.05 -0.06
N GLY A 57 -9.67 7.26 -0.62
CA GLY A 57 -10.01 8.51 0.10
C GLY A 57 -11.50 8.72 0.37
N SER A 58 -12.39 7.88 -0.17
CA SER A 58 -13.84 7.92 0.06
C SER A 58 -14.52 6.67 -0.52
N LYS A 59 -15.80 6.45 -0.15
CA LYS A 59 -16.63 5.38 -0.74
C LYS A 59 -16.72 5.48 -2.27
N GLY A 60 -16.83 6.68 -2.83
CA GLY A 60 -16.88 6.86 -4.29
C GLY A 60 -15.60 6.42 -4.98
N VAL A 61 -14.43 6.77 -4.40
CA VAL A 61 -13.11 6.32 -4.88
C VAL A 61 -12.97 4.80 -4.73
N LEU A 62 -13.41 4.24 -3.61
CA LEU A 62 -13.41 2.80 -3.37
C LEU A 62 -14.22 2.05 -4.43
N LYS A 63 -15.46 2.47 -4.69
CA LYS A 63 -16.30 1.89 -5.77
C LYS A 63 -15.61 1.96 -7.13
N ALA A 64 -14.96 3.08 -7.44
CA ALA A 64 -14.22 3.21 -8.70
C ALA A 64 -13.03 2.25 -8.78
N TYR A 65 -12.38 1.91 -7.66
CA TYR A 65 -11.30 0.91 -7.63
C TYR A 65 -11.84 -0.50 -7.87
N TYR A 66 -12.97 -0.88 -7.25
CA TYR A 66 -13.65 -2.15 -7.52
C TYR A 66 -14.06 -2.27 -8.98
N THR A 67 -14.70 -1.24 -9.55
CA THR A 67 -15.06 -1.21 -10.97
C THR A 67 -13.85 -1.40 -11.89
N LYS A 68 -12.69 -0.77 -11.57
CA LYS A 68 -11.46 -0.94 -12.36
C LYS A 68 -10.83 -2.32 -12.22
N ALA A 69 -11.11 -3.03 -11.14
CA ALA A 69 -10.71 -4.41 -10.90
C ALA A 69 -11.74 -5.42 -11.42
N GLU A 70 -12.81 -4.95 -12.11
CA GLU A 70 -13.91 -5.76 -12.62
C GLU A 70 -14.65 -6.53 -11.50
N LYS A 71 -14.70 -5.94 -10.30
CA LYS A 71 -15.33 -6.50 -9.09
C LYS A 71 -16.47 -5.59 -8.60
N GLN A 72 -17.38 -6.16 -7.83
CA GLN A 72 -18.43 -5.42 -7.13
C GLN A 72 -17.94 -5.02 -5.74
N CYS A 73 -18.15 -3.75 -5.35
CA CYS A 73 -17.79 -3.27 -4.02
C CYS A 73 -18.72 -3.89 -2.96
N PRO A 74 -18.20 -4.69 -2.01
CA PRO A 74 -19.03 -5.44 -1.07
C PRO A 74 -19.48 -4.65 0.16
N VAL A 75 -18.91 -3.44 0.38
CA VAL A 75 -19.21 -2.64 1.57
C VAL A 75 -20.27 -1.57 1.28
N ASP A 76 -21.15 -1.33 2.24
CA ASP A 76 -22.27 -0.38 2.11
C ASP A 76 -21.84 1.07 2.42
N ASN A 77 -20.88 1.26 3.26
CA ASN A 77 -20.38 2.57 3.67
C ASN A 77 -18.87 2.58 3.89
N PHE A 78 -18.28 3.76 4.09
CA PHE A 78 -16.85 3.91 4.24
C PHE A 78 -16.34 3.46 5.62
N ASP A 79 -17.17 3.56 6.65
CA ASP A 79 -16.79 3.14 8.02
C ASP A 79 -16.67 1.61 8.10
N GLU A 80 -17.50 0.88 7.37
CA GLU A 80 -17.36 -0.58 7.20
C GLU A 80 -16.03 -0.95 6.54
N PHE A 81 -15.63 -0.21 5.49
CA PHE A 81 -14.32 -0.40 4.86
C PHE A 81 -13.17 -0.15 5.84
N VAL A 82 -13.26 0.91 6.65
CA VAL A 82 -12.27 1.20 7.71
C VAL A 82 -12.24 0.09 8.77
N ALA A 83 -13.38 -0.51 9.10
CA ALA A 83 -13.42 -1.67 10.00
C ALA A 83 -12.70 -2.90 9.41
N HIS A 84 -12.77 -3.13 8.08
CA HIS A 84 -11.96 -4.17 7.43
C HIS A 84 -10.46 -3.86 7.52
N ILE A 85 -10.05 -2.61 7.28
CA ILE A 85 -8.65 -2.17 7.43
C ILE A 85 -8.17 -2.45 8.86
N LYS A 86 -8.95 -2.01 9.87
CA LYS A 86 -8.62 -2.24 11.28
C LYS A 86 -8.39 -3.72 11.58
N ARG A 87 -9.30 -4.60 11.17
CA ARG A 87 -9.16 -6.06 11.36
C ARG A 87 -7.90 -6.62 10.70
N CYS A 88 -7.54 -6.13 9.50
CA CYS A 88 -6.31 -6.53 8.84
C CYS A 88 -5.08 -6.15 9.67
N ILE A 89 -5.03 -4.93 10.19
CA ILE A 89 -3.92 -4.45 11.02
C ILE A 89 -3.84 -5.24 12.34
N GLU A 90 -4.99 -5.53 12.98
CA GLU A 90 -5.05 -6.37 14.18
C GLU A 90 -4.52 -7.79 13.95
N GLN A 91 -4.79 -8.39 12.77
CA GLN A 91 -4.26 -9.70 12.40
C GLN A 91 -2.75 -9.71 12.18
N ILE A 92 -2.19 -8.62 11.65
CA ILE A 92 -0.74 -8.45 11.46
C ILE A 92 -0.08 -8.14 12.80
N ASN A 93 -0.70 -7.33 13.65
CA ASN A 93 -0.19 -6.83 14.92
C ASN A 93 1.23 -6.20 14.80
N PRO A 94 1.43 -5.28 13.86
CA PRO A 94 2.76 -4.73 13.57
C PRO A 94 3.26 -3.85 14.71
N ASP A 95 4.58 -3.62 14.76
CA ASP A 95 5.16 -2.65 15.69
C ASP A 95 4.94 -1.20 15.23
N ARG A 96 4.83 -1.02 13.92
CA ARG A 96 4.69 0.30 13.27
C ARG A 96 3.66 0.27 12.15
N LEU A 97 2.85 1.31 12.11
CA LEU A 97 1.84 1.56 11.08
C LEU A 97 2.02 2.96 10.51
N PHE A 98 2.01 3.07 9.20
CA PHE A 98 1.93 4.33 8.48
C PHE A 98 0.70 4.32 7.57
N VAL A 99 -0.18 5.30 7.74
CA VAL A 99 -1.41 5.42 6.94
C VAL A 99 -1.37 6.75 6.20
N GLU A 100 -1.25 6.68 4.88
CA GLU A 100 -1.49 7.86 4.06
C GLU A 100 -2.98 8.17 4.00
N CYS A 101 -3.33 9.41 4.15
CA CYS A 101 -4.72 9.84 4.08
C CYS A 101 -4.89 11.24 3.50
N PHE A 102 -6.12 11.53 3.09
CA PHE A 102 -6.53 12.82 2.57
C PHE A 102 -7.54 13.47 3.51
N TYR A 103 -7.85 14.74 3.30
CA TYR A 103 -8.79 15.48 4.13
C TYR A 103 -10.13 14.75 4.37
N ARG A 104 -10.63 14.03 3.33
CA ARG A 104 -11.95 13.39 3.39
C ARG A 104 -12.00 12.15 4.29
N ASN A 105 -10.93 11.35 4.35
CA ASN A 105 -10.88 10.10 5.12
C ASN A 105 -10.09 10.21 6.43
N LYS A 106 -9.42 11.34 6.67
CA LYS A 106 -8.65 11.58 7.89
C LYS A 106 -9.49 11.40 9.17
N LYS A 107 -10.74 11.87 9.16
CA LYS A 107 -11.66 11.79 10.30
C LYS A 107 -12.04 10.36 10.70
N GLN A 108 -11.92 9.37 9.80
CA GLN A 108 -12.14 7.96 10.10
C GLN A 108 -10.81 7.24 10.42
N LEU A 109 -9.74 7.58 9.72
CA LEU A 109 -8.46 6.86 9.84
C LEU A 109 -7.69 7.25 11.09
N VAL A 110 -7.73 8.52 11.54
CA VAL A 110 -7.06 8.95 12.78
C VAL A 110 -7.58 8.19 13.99
N PRO A 111 -8.91 8.17 14.29
CA PRO A 111 -9.42 7.40 15.43
C PRO A 111 -9.16 5.89 15.31
N MET A 112 -9.12 5.34 14.09
CA MET A 112 -8.76 3.94 13.88
C MET A 112 -7.33 3.68 14.36
N VAL A 113 -6.36 4.50 13.96
CA VAL A 113 -4.94 4.34 14.37
C VAL A 113 -4.80 4.56 15.88
N GLU A 114 -5.44 5.59 16.44
CA GLU A 114 -5.45 5.86 17.90
C GLU A 114 -6.04 4.71 18.72
N SER A 115 -6.97 3.94 18.16
CA SER A 115 -7.52 2.75 18.81
C SER A 115 -6.59 1.53 18.81
N LEU A 116 -5.56 1.54 17.97
CA LEU A 116 -4.63 0.42 17.77
C LEU A 116 -3.25 0.67 18.39
N PHE A 117 -2.82 1.93 18.48
CA PHE A 117 -1.47 2.27 18.90
C PHE A 117 -1.47 3.32 20.02
N PRO A 118 -0.62 3.14 21.05
CA PRO A 118 -0.50 4.10 22.16
C PRO A 118 0.21 5.40 21.79
N HIS A 119 1.00 5.40 20.72
CA HIS A 119 1.73 6.57 20.25
C HIS A 119 1.35 6.88 18.82
N VAL A 120 0.72 8.04 18.59
CA VAL A 120 0.25 8.47 17.27
C VAL A 120 0.82 9.85 16.95
N LYS A 121 1.34 9.99 15.74
CA LYS A 121 1.76 11.27 15.16
C LYS A 121 1.12 11.46 13.79
N ILE A 122 0.85 12.72 13.45
CA ILE A 122 0.24 13.08 12.16
C ILE A 122 1.14 14.12 11.50
N TYR A 123 1.64 13.78 10.32
CA TYR A 123 2.49 14.65 9.51
C TYR A 123 1.68 15.19 8.33
N GLU A 124 1.73 16.50 8.10
CA GLU A 124 1.20 17.10 6.89
C GLU A 124 2.26 17.02 5.79
N ASN A 125 1.90 16.47 4.65
CA ASN A 125 2.76 16.15 3.52
C ASN A 125 2.17 16.71 2.22
N THR A 126 2.90 16.58 1.12
CA THR A 126 2.42 16.91 -0.22
C THR A 126 2.29 15.66 -1.07
N TYR A 127 1.48 15.73 -2.12
CA TYR A 127 1.17 14.62 -3.01
C TYR A 127 1.47 14.98 -4.46
N TYR A 128 2.08 14.07 -5.21
CA TYR A 128 2.50 14.26 -6.60
C TYR A 128 3.45 15.45 -6.82
N HIS A 129 4.35 15.71 -5.87
CA HIS A 129 5.26 16.87 -5.91
C HIS A 129 4.54 18.22 -6.12
N LYS A 130 3.29 18.32 -5.66
CA LYS A 130 2.47 19.52 -5.79
C LYS A 130 2.25 20.19 -4.44
N PRO A 131 2.78 21.39 -4.18
CA PRO A 131 2.67 22.06 -2.89
C PRO A 131 1.21 22.28 -2.42
N ASP A 132 0.29 22.45 -3.36
CA ASP A 132 -1.13 22.67 -3.08
C ASP A 132 -1.93 21.36 -2.90
N CYS A 133 -1.34 20.21 -3.21
CA CYS A 133 -1.98 18.92 -3.04
C CYS A 133 -1.55 18.33 -1.70
N LYS A 134 -2.36 18.51 -0.66
CA LYS A 134 -2.05 18.05 0.70
C LYS A 134 -2.51 16.63 0.94
N CYS A 135 -1.64 15.84 1.56
CA CYS A 135 -1.94 14.57 2.19
C CYS A 135 -1.42 14.55 3.63
N TRP A 136 -1.75 13.52 4.37
CA TRP A 136 -1.26 13.32 5.73
C TRP A 136 -0.77 11.88 5.87
N ILE A 137 0.33 11.70 6.58
CA ILE A 137 0.78 10.39 7.03
C ILE A 137 0.52 10.29 8.53
N ILE A 138 -0.31 9.34 8.92
CA ILE A 138 -0.61 9.01 10.31
C ILE A 138 0.35 7.89 10.69
N GLN A 139 1.26 8.16 11.60
CA GLN A 139 2.16 7.17 12.20
C GLN A 139 1.51 6.63 13.48
N GLY A 140 1.38 5.32 13.61
CA GLY A 140 1.05 4.61 14.83
C GLY A 140 2.19 3.68 15.24
N THR A 141 2.62 3.72 16.51
CA THR A 141 3.75 2.92 17.00
C THR A 141 3.49 2.38 18.40
N LYS A 142 4.01 1.17 18.70
CA LYS A 142 3.95 0.57 20.05
C LYS A 142 4.85 1.29 21.05
N GLN A 143 5.92 1.92 20.59
CA GLN A 143 6.84 2.74 21.39
C GLN A 143 6.84 4.18 20.90
N ALA A 144 7.20 5.13 21.76
CA ALA A 144 7.27 6.54 21.37
C ALA A 144 8.41 6.77 20.37
N GLU A 145 8.05 7.07 19.13
CA GLU A 145 8.98 7.32 18.01
C GLU A 145 8.55 8.56 17.23
N ASP A 146 9.52 9.21 16.57
CA ASP A 146 9.29 10.31 15.64
C ASP A 146 10.25 10.18 14.46
N TRP A 147 9.70 9.91 13.28
CA TRP A 147 10.50 9.67 12.09
C TRP A 147 10.68 10.92 11.22
N GLY A 148 10.16 12.08 11.66
CA GLY A 148 10.39 13.38 11.02
C GLY A 148 9.89 13.44 9.57
N LEU A 149 8.66 13.01 9.33
CA LEU A 149 8.08 12.97 7.98
C LEU A 149 7.39 14.27 7.57
N GLN A 150 7.37 15.29 8.45
CA GLN A 150 6.66 16.55 8.23
C GLN A 150 7.15 17.30 6.99
N GLY A 151 6.23 17.72 6.13
CA GLY A 151 6.49 18.57 4.97
C GLY A 151 7.12 17.86 3.77
N MET A 152 7.28 16.54 3.83
CA MET A 152 7.80 15.75 2.72
C MET A 152 6.76 15.55 1.62
N ASP A 153 7.21 15.25 0.40
CA ASP A 153 6.35 14.62 -0.62
C ASP A 153 6.11 13.15 -0.27
N GLU A 154 4.97 12.57 -0.70
CA GLU A 154 4.65 11.17 -0.36
C GLU A 154 5.74 10.18 -0.80
N TRP A 155 6.39 10.43 -1.94
CA TRP A 155 7.49 9.61 -2.43
C TRP A 155 8.67 9.63 -1.46
N ASP A 156 9.13 10.83 -1.11
CA ASP A 156 10.27 11.00 -0.21
C ASP A 156 9.98 10.40 1.17
N ALA A 157 8.74 10.57 1.66
CA ALA A 157 8.31 9.99 2.93
C ALA A 157 8.34 8.45 2.91
N VAL A 158 7.82 7.80 1.85
CA VAL A 158 7.84 6.33 1.71
C VAL A 158 9.28 5.81 1.61
N PHE A 159 10.15 6.45 0.82
CA PHE A 159 11.55 6.05 0.72
C PHE A 159 12.29 6.25 2.05
N LYS A 160 12.03 7.35 2.76
CA LYS A 160 12.59 7.59 4.09
C LYS A 160 12.12 6.54 5.10
N ILE A 161 10.83 6.20 5.13
CA ILE A 161 10.30 5.13 5.98
C ILE A 161 11.03 3.82 5.72
N CYS A 162 11.13 3.39 4.46
CA CYS A 162 11.80 2.14 4.13
C CYS A 162 13.30 2.15 4.45
N LYS A 163 13.97 3.30 4.36
CA LYS A 163 15.40 3.43 4.61
C LYS A 163 15.73 3.53 6.10
N ASP A 164 15.03 4.39 6.84
CA ASP A 164 15.44 4.84 8.16
C ASP A 164 14.73 4.10 9.30
N VAL A 165 13.47 3.66 9.09
CA VAL A 165 12.69 2.98 10.13
C VAL A 165 13.21 1.54 10.36
N PRO A 166 13.48 1.10 11.59
CA PRO A 166 14.02 -0.22 11.88
C PRO A 166 12.93 -1.29 11.84
N PHE A 167 12.74 -1.90 10.67
CA PHE A 167 11.93 -3.10 10.45
C PHE A 167 12.62 -4.02 9.43
N CYS A 168 12.28 -5.31 9.45
CA CYS A 168 12.80 -6.29 8.49
C CYS A 168 11.85 -6.44 7.30
N SER A 169 10.56 -6.36 7.55
CA SER A 169 9.52 -6.57 6.56
C SER A 169 8.40 -5.53 6.66
N ILE A 170 7.86 -5.14 5.50
CA ILE A 170 6.75 -4.20 5.41
C ILE A 170 5.64 -4.77 4.54
N THR A 171 4.38 -4.59 4.95
CA THR A 171 3.24 -4.95 4.11
C THR A 171 2.43 -3.73 3.68
N ASP A 172 1.92 -3.81 2.43
CA ASP A 172 0.97 -2.86 1.86
C ASP A 172 -0.13 -3.61 1.13
N PHE A 173 -1.31 -3.66 1.71
CA PHE A 173 -2.47 -4.33 1.12
C PHE A 173 -3.35 -3.42 0.24
N PHE A 174 -2.84 -2.22 -0.08
CA PHE A 174 -3.33 -1.31 -1.11
C PHE A 174 -2.20 -0.89 -2.04
N MET A 175 -1.30 -1.82 -2.35
CA MET A 175 0.03 -1.53 -2.93
C MET A 175 0.00 -0.74 -4.25
N GLY A 176 -1.15 -0.64 -4.90
CA GLY A 176 -1.27 0.10 -6.14
C GLY A 176 -0.21 -0.32 -7.16
N GLN A 177 0.52 0.65 -7.67
CA GLN A 177 1.63 0.42 -8.62
C GLN A 177 2.97 0.16 -7.93
N GLY A 178 2.99 -0.17 -6.63
CA GLY A 178 4.16 -0.66 -5.91
C GLY A 178 5.19 0.41 -5.54
N LEU A 179 4.77 1.57 -5.04
CA LEU A 179 5.71 2.57 -4.51
C LEU A 179 6.46 2.00 -3.30
N VAL A 180 5.74 1.44 -2.33
CA VAL A 180 6.34 0.80 -1.14
C VAL A 180 7.21 -0.39 -1.51
N ALA A 181 6.80 -1.20 -2.52
CA ALA A 181 7.60 -2.33 -3.01
C ALA A 181 8.97 -1.88 -3.53
N GLN A 182 9.01 -0.77 -4.30
CA GLN A 182 10.24 -0.19 -4.81
C GLN A 182 11.15 0.32 -3.69
N ALA A 183 10.58 1.08 -2.76
CA ALA A 183 11.32 1.65 -1.64
C ALA A 183 11.89 0.56 -0.71
N ALA A 184 11.11 -0.48 -0.42
CA ALA A 184 11.54 -1.63 0.37
C ALA A 184 12.67 -2.41 -0.35
N TYR A 185 12.53 -2.64 -1.67
CA TYR A 185 13.57 -3.29 -2.46
C TYR A 185 14.89 -2.51 -2.43
N ASP A 186 14.84 -1.18 -2.67
CA ASP A 186 16.02 -0.31 -2.66
C ASP A 186 16.69 -0.26 -1.25
N ALA A 187 15.91 -0.45 -0.19
CA ALA A 187 16.39 -0.52 1.20
C ALA A 187 16.82 -1.94 1.64
N GLY A 188 16.74 -2.95 0.76
CA GLY A 188 17.09 -4.34 1.08
C GLY A 188 16.11 -5.03 2.04
N LYS A 189 14.87 -4.54 2.15
CA LYS A 189 13.83 -5.04 3.06
C LYS A 189 12.85 -5.95 2.34
N VAL A 190 12.22 -6.85 3.08
CA VAL A 190 11.18 -7.74 2.54
C VAL A 190 9.87 -6.97 2.41
N PHE A 191 9.23 -7.10 1.26
CA PHE A 191 7.93 -6.50 0.98
C PHE A 191 6.85 -7.56 0.79
N TYR A 192 5.72 -7.36 1.43
CA TYR A 192 4.51 -8.15 1.24
C TYR A 192 3.40 -7.25 0.70
N GLY A 193 2.87 -7.53 -0.47
CA GLY A 193 1.88 -6.64 -1.08
C GLY A 193 0.66 -7.34 -1.65
N SER A 194 -0.44 -6.62 -1.66
CA SER A 194 -1.62 -7.03 -2.42
C SER A 194 -2.38 -5.83 -2.98
N ASP A 195 -3.04 -6.06 -4.09
CA ASP A 195 -4.03 -5.15 -4.69
C ASP A 195 -5.06 -6.02 -5.43
N MET A 196 -6.28 -5.58 -5.55
CA MET A 196 -7.31 -6.32 -6.30
C MET A 196 -7.20 -6.16 -7.82
N ASN A 197 -6.37 -5.24 -8.31
CA ASN A 197 -6.22 -4.93 -9.73
C ASN A 197 -4.93 -5.53 -10.31
N ARG A 198 -5.08 -6.59 -11.12
CA ARG A 198 -3.96 -7.30 -11.77
C ARG A 198 -3.00 -6.40 -12.56
N ASN A 199 -3.52 -5.35 -13.22
CA ASN A 199 -2.65 -4.45 -13.98
C ASN A 199 -1.71 -3.65 -13.08
N ARG A 200 -2.12 -3.32 -11.86
CA ARG A 200 -1.26 -2.65 -10.87
C ARG A 200 -0.14 -3.57 -10.38
N LEU A 201 -0.46 -4.85 -10.12
CA LEU A 201 0.56 -5.84 -9.76
C LEU A 201 1.62 -5.97 -10.86
N ALA A 202 1.20 -6.08 -12.12
CA ALA A 202 2.12 -6.16 -13.26
C ALA A 202 3.06 -4.95 -13.32
N VAL A 203 2.53 -3.73 -13.09
CA VAL A 203 3.35 -2.51 -13.01
C VAL A 203 4.34 -2.57 -11.84
N ALA A 204 3.90 -3.05 -10.66
CA ALA A 204 4.78 -3.20 -9.50
C ALA A 204 5.94 -4.17 -9.78
N ILE A 205 5.66 -5.33 -10.39
CA ILE A 205 6.71 -6.28 -10.83
C ILE A 205 7.67 -5.60 -11.82
N SER A 206 7.14 -4.90 -12.83
CA SER A 206 7.95 -4.18 -13.82
C SER A 206 8.90 -3.18 -13.16
N LYS A 207 8.42 -2.44 -12.17
CA LYS A 207 9.23 -1.43 -11.47
C LYS A 207 10.33 -2.04 -10.60
N VAL A 208 10.06 -3.16 -9.91
CA VAL A 208 11.07 -3.89 -9.12
C VAL A 208 12.08 -4.59 -10.04
N ALA A 209 11.62 -5.20 -11.14
CA ALA A 209 12.50 -5.81 -12.12
C ALA A 209 13.48 -4.81 -12.77
N LYS A 210 13.04 -3.57 -13.02
CA LYS A 210 13.93 -2.48 -13.51
C LYS A 210 15.01 -2.10 -12.51
N ARG A 211 14.87 -2.47 -11.24
CA ARG A 211 15.85 -2.29 -10.16
C ARG A 211 16.77 -3.52 -9.96
N GLY A 212 16.67 -4.51 -10.84
CA GLY A 212 17.44 -5.75 -10.77
C GLY A 212 16.75 -6.86 -9.96
N GLY A 213 15.50 -6.66 -9.53
CA GLY A 213 14.73 -7.71 -8.86
C GLY A 213 14.35 -8.83 -9.83
N GLU A 214 14.50 -10.07 -9.35
CA GLU A 214 13.99 -11.25 -10.05
C GLU A 214 12.52 -11.48 -9.64
N TRP A 215 11.75 -12.07 -10.56
CA TRP A 215 10.38 -12.46 -10.23
C TRP A 215 10.12 -13.90 -10.65
N THR A 216 9.34 -14.59 -9.83
CA THR A 216 8.88 -15.96 -10.08
C THR A 216 7.44 -16.13 -9.61
N VAL A 217 6.74 -17.13 -10.16
CA VAL A 217 5.38 -17.47 -9.77
C VAL A 217 5.43 -18.70 -8.87
N THR A 218 4.72 -18.64 -7.74
CA THR A 218 4.50 -19.79 -6.86
C THR A 218 3.00 -20.08 -6.82
N LYS A 219 2.63 -21.30 -7.09
CA LYS A 219 1.24 -21.76 -6.99
C LYS A 219 0.86 -22.07 -5.56
#